data_c06ba7338352a9f3db78a7ac1cb5dc00
#
_entry.id   c06ba7338352a9f3db78a7ac1cb5dc00
#
_cell.length_a   1.000
_cell.length_b   1.000
_cell.length_c   1.000
_cell.angle_alpha   90.00
_cell.angle_beta   90.00
_cell.angle_gamma   90.00
#
_symmetry.space_group_name_H-M   'P 1'
#
loop_
_entity.id
_entity.type
_entity.pdbx_description
1 polymer ?
#
loop_
_entity_poly.entity_id
_entity_poly.type
_entity_poly.pdbx_seq_one_letter_code
_entity_poly.pdbx_strand_id
1 'polypeptide(L)'
;MAISPKSEDYQKFDYSLLLNGLKEGVKDLSPAYFAMVMATGIISIAAHLLGMPLVSITLFWLNIVTYLVLWFLNVLRVVWFTSQFFSDMVDHKRGPGFFTSIAGSCVLGSQFVLISGNFLAATFLWILGIILWIGLTYTIFTAFTIKENKPSLDE
;
A
#
# COMPACT_ATOMS: atom_id res chain seq x y z
N MET A 1 38.64 -22.65 15.37
CA MET A 1 37.31 -23.25 15.67
C MET A 1 36.55 -23.19 14.33
N ALA A 2 36.60 -24.27 13.57
CA ALA A 2 35.99 -24.32 12.22
C ALA A 2 34.48 -24.49 12.35
N ILE A 3 33.70 -23.57 11.83
CA ILE A 3 32.25 -23.66 11.75
C ILE A 3 31.91 -24.79 10.79
N SER A 4 31.16 -25.78 11.28
CA SER A 4 30.80 -27.00 10.52
C SER A 4 30.04 -26.59 9.25
N PRO A 5 30.41 -27.11 8.06
CA PRO A 5 29.75 -26.77 6.78
C PRO A 5 28.24 -27.09 6.76
N LYS A 6 27.78 -27.91 7.68
CA LYS A 6 26.38 -28.28 7.83
C LYS A 6 25.48 -27.15 8.34
N SER A 7 26.04 -26.19 9.09
CA SER A 7 25.26 -25.01 9.60
C SER A 7 25.03 -23.95 8.56
N GLU A 8 25.93 -23.78 7.60
CA GLU A 8 25.79 -22.83 6.50
C GLU A 8 24.72 -23.26 5.48
N ASP A 9 24.60 -24.55 5.22
CA ASP A 9 23.61 -25.11 4.30
C ASP A 9 22.17 -24.99 4.88
N TYR A 10 21.98 -25.20 6.17
CA TYR A 10 20.69 -25.01 6.83
C TYR A 10 20.28 -23.53 6.84
N GLN A 11 21.19 -22.61 7.10
CA GLN A 11 20.91 -21.18 7.03
C GLN A 11 20.54 -20.73 5.61
N LYS A 12 21.30 -21.13 4.59
CA LYS A 12 20.99 -20.82 3.18
C LYS A 12 19.64 -21.38 2.75
N PHE A 13 19.28 -22.59 3.18
CA PHE A 13 18.00 -23.20 2.87
C PHE A 13 16.83 -22.44 3.51
N ASP A 14 16.96 -22.02 4.75
CA ASP A 14 15.93 -21.26 5.49
C ASP A 14 15.72 -19.86 4.89
N TYR A 15 16.80 -19.14 4.55
CA TYR A 15 16.70 -17.85 3.85
C TYR A 15 16.07 -17.97 2.47
N SER A 16 16.34 -19.03 1.72
CA SER A 16 15.75 -19.23 0.40
C SER A 16 14.25 -19.50 0.46
N LEU A 17 13.79 -20.25 1.44
CA LEU A 17 12.37 -20.51 1.69
C LEU A 17 11.64 -19.22 2.10
N LEU A 18 12.22 -18.43 3.00
CA LEU A 18 11.66 -17.16 3.43
C LEU A 18 11.57 -16.15 2.27
N LEU A 19 12.63 -16.06 1.46
CA LEU A 19 12.65 -15.17 0.29
C LEU A 19 11.63 -15.60 -0.77
N ASN A 20 11.44 -16.88 -0.99
CA ASN A 20 10.46 -17.39 -1.94
C ASN A 20 9.03 -17.15 -1.43
N GLY A 21 8.76 -17.37 -0.15
CA GLY A 21 7.48 -17.04 0.48
C GLY A 21 7.16 -15.55 0.42
N LEU A 22 8.14 -14.68 0.68
CA LEU A 22 7.99 -13.23 0.54
C LEU A 22 7.73 -12.82 -0.91
N LYS A 23 8.43 -13.42 -1.87
CA LYS A 23 8.23 -13.13 -3.30
C LYS A 23 6.82 -13.52 -3.76
N GLU A 24 6.31 -14.68 -3.34
CA GLU A 24 4.94 -15.08 -3.67
C GLU A 24 3.90 -14.15 -3.03
N GLY A 25 4.08 -13.79 -1.76
CA GLY A 25 3.19 -12.85 -1.07
C GLY A 25 3.19 -11.44 -1.71
N VAL A 26 4.37 -10.95 -2.13
CA VAL A 26 4.50 -9.66 -2.81
C VAL A 26 3.92 -9.70 -4.22
N LYS A 27 4.05 -10.83 -4.92
CA LYS A 27 3.52 -11.01 -6.27
C LYS A 27 2.01 -10.78 -6.34
N ASP A 28 1.27 -11.36 -5.39
CA ASP A 28 -0.20 -11.32 -5.37
C ASP A 28 -0.76 -10.16 -4.51
N LEU A 29 0.11 -9.26 -4.02
CA LEU A 29 -0.30 -8.13 -3.20
C LEU A 29 -1.29 -7.24 -3.95
N SER A 30 -2.52 -7.14 -3.46
CA SER A 30 -3.50 -6.24 -4.04
C SER A 30 -3.25 -4.79 -3.59
N PRO A 31 -3.23 -3.81 -4.51
CA PRO A 31 -3.17 -2.39 -4.14
C PRO A 31 -4.33 -1.96 -3.22
N ALA A 32 -5.45 -2.66 -3.28
CA ALA A 32 -6.62 -2.42 -2.44
C ALA A 32 -6.35 -2.55 -0.92
N TYR A 33 -5.23 -3.14 -0.51
CA TYR A 33 -4.85 -3.20 0.91
C TYR A 33 -4.67 -1.81 1.57
N PHE A 34 -4.44 -0.75 0.79
CA PHE A 34 -4.46 0.62 1.32
C PHE A 34 -5.84 1.04 1.86
N ALA A 35 -6.92 0.34 1.51
CA ALA A 35 -8.23 0.54 2.14
C ALA A 35 -8.19 0.29 3.67
N MET A 36 -7.29 -0.58 4.14
CA MET A 36 -7.07 -0.80 5.58
C MET A 36 -6.51 0.46 6.26
N VAL A 37 -5.59 1.17 5.59
CA VAL A 37 -5.06 2.47 6.07
C VAL A 37 -6.19 3.50 6.17
N MET A 38 -7.08 3.54 5.16
CA MET A 38 -8.25 4.43 5.17
C MET A 38 -9.17 4.13 6.35
N ALA A 39 -9.57 2.87 6.51
CA ALA A 39 -10.49 2.45 7.58
C ALA A 39 -9.92 2.74 8.96
N THR A 40 -8.68 2.33 9.23
CA THR A 40 -8.00 2.57 10.50
C THR A 40 -7.84 4.07 10.76
N GLY A 41 -7.50 4.85 9.73
CA GLY A 41 -7.35 6.30 9.82
C GLY A 41 -8.64 7.02 10.16
N ILE A 42 -9.75 6.65 9.53
CA ILE A 42 -11.07 7.24 9.81
C ILE A 42 -11.50 6.94 11.24
N ILE A 43 -11.32 5.70 11.72
CA ILE A 43 -11.66 5.33 13.10
C ILE A 43 -10.79 6.11 14.09
N SER A 44 -9.50 6.28 13.79
CA SER A 44 -8.59 7.07 14.62
C SER A 44 -9.00 8.53 14.73
N ILE A 45 -9.40 9.16 13.61
CA ILE A 45 -9.92 10.54 13.59
C ILE A 45 -11.23 10.63 14.38
N ALA A 46 -12.15 9.69 14.16
CA ALA A 46 -13.42 9.66 14.90
C ALA A 46 -13.19 9.53 16.43
N ALA A 47 -12.28 8.65 16.84
CA ALA A 47 -11.89 8.51 18.25
C ALA A 47 -11.29 9.81 18.83
N HIS A 48 -10.52 10.55 18.03
CA HIS A 48 -9.98 11.85 18.43
C HIS A 48 -11.11 12.86 18.71
N LEU A 49 -12.06 12.96 17.76
CA LEU A 49 -13.19 13.89 17.87
C LEU A 49 -14.16 13.52 19.01
N LEU A 50 -14.28 12.25 19.35
CA LEU A 50 -15.08 11.76 20.48
C LEU A 50 -14.38 11.87 21.85
N GLY A 51 -13.17 12.44 21.90
CA GLY A 51 -12.43 12.62 23.15
C GLY A 51 -11.83 11.33 23.71
N MET A 52 -11.53 10.34 22.85
CA MET A 52 -10.85 9.09 23.22
C MET A 52 -9.37 9.09 22.77
N PRO A 53 -8.49 9.86 23.44
CA PRO A 53 -7.14 10.10 22.95
C PRO A 53 -6.27 8.83 22.87
N LEU A 54 -6.42 7.91 23.82
CA LEU A 54 -5.64 6.66 23.84
C LEU A 54 -5.91 5.81 22.59
N VAL A 55 -7.18 5.63 22.23
CA VAL A 55 -7.58 4.87 21.04
C VAL A 55 -7.09 5.57 19.78
N SER A 56 -7.30 6.89 19.70
CA SER A 56 -6.88 7.70 18.58
C SER A 56 -5.37 7.61 18.32
N ILE A 57 -4.55 7.83 19.35
CA ILE A 57 -3.09 7.82 19.23
C ILE A 57 -2.57 6.42 18.87
N THR A 58 -3.11 5.37 19.49
CA THR A 58 -2.73 3.99 19.19
C THR A 58 -3.01 3.64 17.73
N LEU A 59 -4.21 3.95 17.24
CA LEU A 59 -4.59 3.71 15.84
C LEU A 59 -3.79 4.58 14.88
N PHE A 60 -3.43 5.81 15.26
CA PHE A 60 -2.59 6.68 14.45
C PHE A 60 -1.19 6.08 14.21
N TRP A 61 -0.51 5.61 15.26
CA TRP A 61 0.78 4.96 15.13
C TRP A 61 0.70 3.65 14.35
N LEU A 62 -0.32 2.83 14.61
CA LEU A 62 -0.58 1.61 13.85
C LEU A 62 -0.76 1.94 12.37
N ASN A 63 -1.48 3.00 12.05
CA ASN A 63 -1.74 3.41 10.68
C ASN A 63 -0.47 3.87 9.95
N ILE A 64 0.42 4.61 10.62
CA ILE A 64 1.72 4.98 10.08
C ILE A 64 2.53 3.74 9.71
N VAL A 65 2.65 2.79 10.65
CA VAL A 65 3.41 1.55 10.42
C VAL A 65 2.82 0.76 9.23
N THR A 66 1.50 0.58 9.22
CA THR A 66 0.80 -0.12 8.14
C THR A 66 1.03 0.56 6.79
N TYR A 67 0.95 1.88 6.74
CA TYR A 67 1.19 2.67 5.53
C TYR A 67 2.61 2.49 5.00
N LEU A 68 3.61 2.58 5.86
CA LEU A 68 5.02 2.39 5.48
C LEU A 68 5.30 0.96 5.00
N VAL A 69 4.75 -0.04 5.67
CA VAL A 69 4.87 -1.45 5.26
C VAL A 69 4.24 -1.67 3.89
N LEU A 70 3.04 -1.17 3.65
CA LEU A 70 2.36 -1.30 2.36
C LEU A 70 3.14 -0.60 1.24
N TRP A 71 3.69 0.59 1.48
CA TRP A 71 4.55 1.27 0.51
C TRP A 71 5.82 0.49 0.22
N PHE A 72 6.48 -0.02 1.25
CA PHE A 72 7.66 -0.87 1.10
C PHE A 72 7.36 -2.10 0.24
N LEU A 73 6.28 -2.82 0.52
CA LEU A 73 5.86 -3.98 -0.25
C LEU A 73 5.49 -3.62 -1.70
N ASN A 74 4.84 -2.47 -1.93
CA ASN A 74 4.53 -2.01 -3.29
C ASN A 74 5.80 -1.66 -4.07
N VAL A 75 6.78 -1.01 -3.45
CA VAL A 75 8.07 -0.73 -4.10
C VAL A 75 8.79 -2.03 -4.45
N LEU A 76 8.84 -3.00 -3.55
CA LEU A 76 9.39 -4.34 -3.84
C LEU A 76 8.66 -5.00 -5.02
N ARG A 77 7.33 -4.87 -5.07
CA ARG A 77 6.52 -5.40 -6.16
C ARG A 77 6.86 -4.74 -7.49
N VAL A 78 7.01 -3.43 -7.52
CA VAL A 78 7.45 -2.71 -8.73
C VAL A 78 8.83 -3.17 -9.18
N VAL A 79 9.77 -3.36 -8.26
CA VAL A 79 11.15 -3.77 -8.58
C VAL A 79 11.22 -5.22 -9.08
N TRP A 80 10.50 -6.15 -8.41
CA TRP A 80 10.60 -7.58 -8.74
C TRP A 80 9.62 -8.04 -9.81
N PHE A 81 8.46 -7.40 -9.92
CA PHE A 81 7.36 -7.83 -10.77
C PHE A 81 6.77 -6.65 -11.58
N THR A 82 7.63 -5.85 -12.19
CA THR A 82 7.26 -4.64 -12.95
C THR A 82 6.17 -4.92 -13.97
N SER A 83 6.33 -5.96 -14.79
CA SER A 83 5.36 -6.32 -15.85
C SER A 83 3.98 -6.67 -15.27
N GLN A 84 3.95 -7.40 -14.16
CA GLN A 84 2.70 -7.80 -13.51
C GLN A 84 2.02 -6.61 -12.82
N PHE A 85 2.81 -5.71 -12.22
CA PHE A 85 2.30 -4.48 -11.61
C PHE A 85 1.58 -3.59 -12.64
N PHE A 86 2.18 -3.38 -13.82
CA PHE A 86 1.53 -2.62 -14.89
C PHE A 86 0.34 -3.37 -15.50
N SER A 87 0.40 -4.70 -15.61
CA SER A 87 -0.73 -5.51 -16.06
C SER A 87 -1.93 -5.36 -15.14
N ASP A 88 -1.71 -5.38 -13.82
CA ASP A 88 -2.79 -5.19 -12.83
C ASP A 88 -3.37 -3.77 -12.87
N MET A 89 -2.55 -2.75 -13.18
CA MET A 89 -3.02 -1.37 -13.31
C MET A 89 -3.98 -1.19 -14.50
N VAL A 90 -3.80 -1.99 -15.56
CA VAL A 90 -4.65 -1.99 -16.76
C VAL A 90 -5.81 -2.98 -16.66
N ASP A 91 -5.86 -3.81 -15.62
CA ASP A 91 -6.95 -4.75 -15.38
C ASP A 91 -8.17 -4.03 -14.78
N HIS A 92 -9.36 -4.24 -15.37
CA HIS A 92 -10.62 -3.65 -14.91
C HIS A 92 -11.00 -4.04 -13.47
N LYS A 93 -10.58 -5.23 -13.01
CA LYS A 93 -10.87 -5.72 -11.65
C LYS A 93 -9.88 -5.18 -10.61
N ARG A 94 -8.59 -5.02 -10.97
CA ARG A 94 -7.51 -4.62 -10.04
C ARG A 94 -7.14 -3.14 -10.12
N GLY A 95 -7.30 -2.52 -11.30
CA GLY A 95 -6.95 -1.11 -11.54
C GLY A 95 -7.58 -0.12 -10.56
N PRO A 96 -8.90 -0.19 -10.29
CA PRO A 96 -9.53 0.69 -9.32
C PRO A 96 -8.94 0.60 -7.90
N GLY A 97 -8.37 -0.56 -7.53
CA GLY A 97 -7.70 -0.75 -6.24
C GLY A 97 -6.51 0.18 -6.00
N PHE A 98 -5.84 0.65 -7.07
CA PHE A 98 -4.72 1.58 -6.94
C PHE A 98 -5.13 2.95 -6.37
N PHE A 99 -6.38 3.39 -6.59
CA PHE A 99 -6.89 4.64 -6.04
C PHE A 99 -6.98 4.63 -4.51
N THR A 100 -7.02 3.45 -3.87
CA THR A 100 -6.99 3.36 -2.40
C THR A 100 -5.68 3.85 -1.81
N SER A 101 -4.57 3.82 -2.56
CA SER A 101 -3.28 4.38 -2.12
C SER A 101 -3.33 5.90 -2.00
N ILE A 102 -4.05 6.57 -2.92
CA ILE A 102 -4.27 8.03 -2.87
C ILE A 102 -5.11 8.38 -1.64
N ALA A 103 -6.25 7.71 -1.51
CA ALA A 103 -7.18 7.96 -0.42
C ALA A 103 -6.55 7.64 0.95
N GLY A 104 -5.78 6.55 1.06
CA GLY A 104 -5.00 6.22 2.26
C GLY A 104 -3.99 7.30 2.63
N SER A 105 -3.28 7.87 1.63
CA SER A 105 -2.34 8.98 1.84
C SER A 105 -3.05 10.25 2.33
N CYS A 106 -4.22 10.57 1.76
CA CYS A 106 -5.01 11.74 2.19
C CYS A 106 -5.55 11.57 3.62
N VAL A 107 -6.07 10.39 3.96
CA VAL A 107 -6.57 10.11 5.32
C VAL A 107 -5.43 10.15 6.35
N LEU A 108 -4.27 9.58 6.04
CA LEU A 108 -3.10 9.67 6.91
C LEU A 108 -2.62 11.12 7.06
N GLY A 109 -2.63 11.91 5.98
CA GLY A 109 -2.34 13.35 6.03
C GLY A 109 -3.29 14.10 6.96
N SER A 110 -4.60 13.79 6.91
CA SER A 110 -5.60 14.37 7.81
C SER A 110 -5.33 13.99 9.29
N GLN A 111 -4.91 12.76 9.56
CA GLN A 111 -4.50 12.34 10.91
C GLN A 111 -3.29 13.14 11.43
N PHE A 112 -2.29 13.41 10.56
CA PHE A 112 -1.14 14.23 10.95
C PHE A 112 -1.56 15.65 11.32
N VAL A 113 -2.51 16.25 10.62
CA VAL A 113 -3.04 17.58 10.96
C VAL A 113 -3.80 17.55 12.28
N LEU A 114 -4.78 16.65 12.41
CA LEU A 114 -5.74 16.68 13.51
C LEU A 114 -5.17 16.15 14.82
N ILE A 115 -4.32 15.12 14.79
CA ILE A 115 -3.84 14.43 15.99
C ILE A 115 -2.46 14.93 16.41
N SER A 116 -1.55 15.12 15.43
CA SER A 116 -0.16 15.49 15.68
C SER A 116 0.13 16.99 15.50
N GLY A 117 -0.71 17.74 14.78
CA GLY A 117 -0.44 19.13 14.41
C GLY A 117 0.73 19.29 13.43
N ASN A 118 1.19 18.21 12.80
CA ASN A 118 2.35 18.22 11.90
C ASN A 118 1.93 18.52 10.46
N PHE A 119 1.87 19.80 10.12
CA PHE A 119 1.49 20.27 8.78
C PHE A 119 2.52 19.91 7.71
N LEU A 120 3.80 19.77 8.05
CA LEU A 120 4.84 19.42 7.08
C LEU A 120 4.64 17.99 6.55
N ALA A 121 4.41 17.03 7.44
CA ALA A 121 4.13 15.65 7.07
C ALA A 121 2.82 15.55 6.25
N ALA A 122 1.78 16.29 6.66
CA ALA A 122 0.52 16.35 5.96
C ALA A 122 0.67 16.92 4.53
N THR A 123 1.44 18.00 4.38
CA THR A 123 1.71 18.61 3.07
C THR A 123 2.47 17.66 2.15
N PHE A 124 3.46 16.93 2.67
CA PHE A 124 4.17 15.92 1.90
C PHE A 124 3.22 14.82 1.40
N LEU A 125 2.36 14.28 2.27
CA LEU A 125 1.38 13.27 1.90
C LEU A 125 0.33 13.80 0.90
N TRP A 126 -0.05 15.06 1.01
CA TRP A 126 -0.97 15.71 0.09
C TRP A 126 -0.35 15.85 -1.32
N ILE A 127 0.90 16.33 -1.41
CA ILE A 127 1.63 16.43 -2.68
C ILE A 127 1.78 15.03 -3.31
N LEU A 128 2.16 14.02 -2.51
CA LEU A 128 2.24 12.64 -2.97
C LEU A 128 0.89 12.15 -3.50
N GLY A 129 -0.21 12.45 -2.80
CA GLY A 129 -1.56 12.13 -3.22
C GLY A 129 -1.93 12.75 -4.57
N ILE A 130 -1.56 14.01 -4.82
CA ILE A 130 -1.79 14.70 -6.11
C ILE A 130 -1.00 14.03 -7.23
N ILE A 131 0.29 13.74 -7.02
CA ILE A 131 1.15 13.09 -8.02
C ILE A 131 0.58 11.71 -8.39
N LEU A 132 0.20 10.93 -7.39
CA LEU A 132 -0.42 9.62 -7.59
C LEU A 132 -1.76 9.75 -8.31
N TRP A 133 -2.58 10.72 -7.94
CA TRP A 133 -3.88 10.95 -8.56
C TRP A 133 -3.76 11.26 -10.05
N ILE A 134 -2.89 12.18 -10.43
CA ILE A 134 -2.65 12.53 -11.83
C ILE A 134 -2.13 11.31 -12.60
N GLY A 135 -1.10 10.64 -12.08
CA GLY A 135 -0.47 9.48 -12.72
C GLY A 135 -1.42 8.30 -12.89
N LEU A 136 -2.12 7.90 -11.83
CA LEU A 136 -3.03 6.76 -11.85
C LEU A 136 -4.27 7.05 -12.69
N THR A 137 -4.85 8.25 -12.56
CA THR A 137 -6.02 8.65 -13.36
C THR A 137 -5.69 8.59 -14.84
N TYR A 138 -4.60 9.23 -15.26
CA TYR A 138 -4.21 9.22 -16.66
C TYR A 138 -3.94 7.79 -17.16
N THR A 139 -3.16 7.00 -16.45
CA THR A 139 -2.79 5.65 -16.87
C THR A 139 -4.00 4.71 -16.93
N ILE A 140 -4.81 4.67 -15.86
CA ILE A 140 -5.92 3.73 -15.75
C ILE A 140 -7.05 4.09 -16.72
N PHE A 141 -7.44 5.37 -16.81
CA PHE A 141 -8.51 5.76 -17.73
C PHE A 141 -8.10 5.64 -19.20
N THR A 142 -6.85 5.99 -19.54
CA THR A 142 -6.35 5.77 -20.91
C THR A 142 -6.35 4.28 -21.26
N ALA A 143 -5.89 3.42 -20.36
CA ALA A 143 -5.89 1.98 -20.57
C ALA A 143 -7.31 1.41 -20.75
N PHE A 144 -8.27 1.87 -19.94
CA PHE A 144 -9.68 1.43 -20.04
C PHE A 144 -10.37 1.91 -21.32
N THR A 145 -9.94 3.05 -21.85
CA THR A 145 -10.51 3.60 -23.10
C THR A 145 -9.99 2.85 -24.33
N ILE A 146 -8.72 2.45 -24.32
CA ILE A 146 -8.07 1.81 -25.49
C ILE A 146 -8.35 0.30 -25.54
N LYS A 147 -8.67 -0.34 -24.41
CA LYS A 147 -8.86 -1.79 -24.36
C LYS A 147 -10.16 -2.21 -25.07
N GLU A 148 -10.02 -2.96 -26.18
CA GLU A 148 -11.16 -3.40 -27.00
C GLU A 148 -12.02 -4.49 -26.32
N ASN A 149 -11.40 -5.40 -25.54
CA ASN A 149 -12.08 -6.44 -24.80
C ASN A 149 -12.52 -5.94 -23.42
N LYS A 150 -13.77 -5.46 -23.32
CA LYS A 150 -14.41 -5.11 -22.05
C LYS A 150 -15.13 -6.34 -21.48
N PRO A 151 -15.07 -6.59 -20.15
CA PRO A 151 -15.90 -7.63 -19.54
C PRO A 151 -17.39 -7.33 -19.77
N SER A 152 -18.17 -8.37 -20.09
CA SER A 152 -19.62 -8.24 -20.19
C SER A 152 -20.22 -7.91 -18.82
N LEU A 153 -21.37 -7.22 -18.82
CA LEU A 153 -22.07 -6.84 -17.57
C LEU A 153 -22.59 -8.04 -16.77
N ASP A 154 -22.52 -9.25 -17.33
CA ASP A 154 -23.06 -10.48 -16.78
C ASP A 154 -21.97 -11.36 -16.11
N GLU A 155 -20.73 -10.89 -16.00
CA GLU A 155 -19.61 -11.50 -15.27
C GLU A 155 -19.24 -10.63 -14.04
#